data_ff6822c2ef5123dc7555ac1f96d6b3eb
#
_entry.id   ff6822c2ef5123dc7555ac1f96d6b3eb
#
_cell.length_a   1.000
_cell.length_b   1.000
_cell.length_c   1.000
_cell.angle_alpha   90.00
_cell.angle_beta   90.00
_cell.angle_gamma   90.00
#
_symmetry.space_group_name_H-M   'P 1'
#
loop_
_entity.id
_entity.type
_entity.pdbx_description
1 polymer ?
#
loop_
_entity_poly.entity_id
_entity_poly.type
_entity_poly.pdbx_seq_one_letter_code
_entity_poly.pdbx_strand_id
1 'polypeptide(L)'
;MPLLDVTEFDFSLEHALGPGKVASRVAIVTNNDALAVLHVGVKSPVPWLDLYPAEFALAPSESLGLTVEFRPERAGQAALAPTKLSLFGQYLAFQAGDAERLPPDMEVTISVIPPLSNCPHCAADLPEGARECRRCGERIRLCPVCGTPNTWIAQTCRLNPQHIVRTEDDWLAAPGGNAAHALLQSKSIGLHLARRWSFPAFPPVQAADAWEWSAPLVGFGMVIASAIDSASGTAAIYAFELATGGALWDFDLPDPQGIYPDRGAMALSDDGLLYAATLGGSVLAMDAIRGTRLWETKVVGSTYGGVTIAGETLMIPAGDALVLLDRADGRLRQTLALGGRLDTAPAYSDGLVYTAADDQKISAFVVETGELRWVAETDSSANAAPLVNGGIVYAATMAGTLYALDGLSGALRWRTNVSSKAVAVTPALSADGLLFAAADDGFLHIVAAATGNLIRSRRVSSSPLRTSPVCSGHTVFAGADDGSLYSLDAEYAVQRAYETTPGTRLMTAGLALYGDTLACAATNGVLYVLSATQ
;
A
#
# COMPACT_ATOMS: atom_id res chain seq x y z
N MET A 1 -22.20 -42.79 -19.24
CA MET A 1 -21.86 -41.71 -18.29
C MET A 1 -23.13 -41.16 -17.73
N PRO A 2 -23.28 -41.00 -16.43
CA PRO A 2 -24.41 -40.32 -15.85
C PRO A 2 -24.53 -38.93 -16.44
N LEU A 3 -25.73 -38.46 -16.69
CA LEU A 3 -25.98 -37.12 -17.16
C LEU A 3 -26.21 -36.23 -15.95
N LEU A 4 -25.44 -35.19 -15.86
CA LEU A 4 -25.71 -34.06 -14.97
C LEU A 4 -26.27 -32.93 -15.83
N ASP A 5 -27.44 -32.44 -15.50
CA ASP A 5 -28.09 -31.38 -16.27
C ASP A 5 -27.53 -30.00 -15.95
N VAL A 6 -26.81 -29.87 -14.82
CA VAL A 6 -26.22 -28.61 -14.36
C VAL A 6 -24.79 -28.85 -13.93
N THR A 7 -23.87 -28.08 -14.51
CA THR A 7 -22.44 -28.08 -14.14
C THR A 7 -22.03 -26.91 -13.26
N GLU A 8 -22.94 -25.95 -13.04
CA GLU A 8 -22.72 -24.76 -12.26
C GLU A 8 -23.99 -24.32 -11.53
N PHE A 9 -23.86 -24.03 -10.22
CA PHE A 9 -24.89 -23.38 -9.43
C PHE A 9 -24.53 -21.93 -9.21
N ASP A 10 -25.26 -21.04 -9.85
CA ASP A 10 -25.07 -19.60 -9.74
C ASP A 10 -26.09 -18.99 -8.78
N PHE A 11 -25.62 -18.50 -7.63
CA PHE A 11 -26.36 -17.73 -6.65
C PHE A 11 -26.04 -16.23 -6.72
N SER A 12 -25.28 -15.78 -7.71
CA SER A 12 -24.78 -14.40 -7.80
C SER A 12 -25.89 -13.34 -7.84
N LEU A 13 -27.07 -13.71 -8.33
CA LEU A 13 -28.24 -12.83 -8.43
C LEU A 13 -29.19 -12.92 -7.23
N GLU A 14 -28.91 -13.76 -6.24
CA GLU A 14 -29.71 -13.83 -5.04
C GLU A 14 -29.52 -12.56 -4.19
N HIS A 15 -30.58 -11.78 -4.07
CA HIS A 15 -30.63 -10.64 -3.16
C HIS A 15 -30.74 -11.13 -1.71
N ALA A 16 -30.15 -10.36 -0.80
CA ALA A 16 -29.99 -10.64 0.61
C ALA A 16 -31.00 -11.61 1.20
N LEU A 17 -30.49 -12.76 1.55
CA LEU A 17 -31.22 -13.67 2.40
C LEU A 17 -31.18 -13.10 3.83
N GLY A 18 -32.34 -12.70 4.34
CA GLY A 18 -32.47 -12.32 5.76
C GLY A 18 -32.03 -13.47 6.69
N PRO A 19 -31.82 -13.21 7.98
CA PRO A 19 -31.42 -14.25 8.93
C PRO A 19 -32.34 -15.45 8.88
N GLY A 20 -31.74 -16.66 8.66
CA GLY A 20 -32.47 -17.93 8.58
C GLY A 20 -33.13 -18.22 7.24
N LYS A 21 -33.01 -17.37 6.22
CA LYS A 21 -33.45 -17.68 4.85
C LYS A 21 -32.37 -18.41 4.09
N VAL A 22 -32.79 -19.36 3.26
CA VAL A 22 -31.94 -20.25 2.49
C VAL A 22 -32.28 -20.10 1.02
N ALA A 23 -31.29 -19.91 0.16
CA ALA A 23 -31.47 -20.08 -1.28
C ALA A 23 -31.16 -21.50 -1.67
N SER A 24 -31.95 -22.08 -2.56
CA SER A 24 -31.73 -23.46 -3.02
C SER A 24 -31.73 -23.53 -4.53
N ARG A 25 -30.96 -24.47 -5.05
CA ARG A 25 -30.92 -24.87 -6.47
C ARG A 25 -31.01 -26.38 -6.54
N VAL A 26 -31.53 -26.90 -7.61
CA VAL A 26 -31.68 -28.35 -7.85
C VAL A 26 -30.94 -28.71 -9.13
N ALA A 27 -30.11 -29.72 -9.07
CA ALA A 27 -29.57 -30.38 -10.26
C ALA A 27 -30.14 -31.80 -10.36
N ILE A 28 -30.42 -32.25 -11.57
CA ILE A 28 -30.87 -33.62 -11.80
C ILE A 28 -29.67 -34.49 -12.13
N VAL A 29 -29.46 -35.51 -11.32
CA VAL A 29 -28.47 -36.58 -11.56
C VAL A 29 -29.23 -37.77 -12.15
N THR A 30 -28.83 -38.21 -13.36
CA THR A 30 -29.45 -39.36 -14.05
C THR A 30 -28.41 -40.47 -14.22
N ASN A 31 -28.77 -41.68 -13.84
CA ASN A 31 -28.00 -42.84 -14.17
C ASN A 31 -28.33 -43.32 -15.59
N ASN A 32 -27.44 -43.04 -16.53
CA ASN A 32 -27.60 -43.47 -17.93
C ASN A 32 -27.09 -44.87 -18.25
N ASP A 33 -26.63 -45.59 -17.24
CA ASP A 33 -26.24 -46.98 -17.43
C ASP A 33 -27.49 -47.88 -17.44
N ALA A 34 -27.48 -48.91 -18.27
CA ALA A 34 -28.60 -49.82 -18.41
C ALA A 34 -28.49 -51.07 -17.51
N LEU A 35 -27.29 -51.31 -16.92
CA LEU A 35 -26.94 -52.58 -16.25
C LEU A 35 -26.42 -52.40 -14.83
N ALA A 36 -26.11 -51.20 -14.44
CA ALA A 36 -25.48 -50.91 -13.15
C ALA A 36 -26.27 -49.92 -12.31
N VAL A 37 -26.25 -50.12 -10.98
CA VAL A 37 -26.75 -49.15 -10.01
C VAL A 37 -25.64 -48.16 -9.75
N LEU A 38 -25.95 -46.87 -9.83
CA LEU A 38 -25.00 -45.81 -9.51
C LEU A 38 -25.18 -45.34 -8.06
N HIS A 39 -24.18 -45.56 -7.22
CA HIS A 39 -24.10 -44.96 -5.90
C HIS A 39 -23.39 -43.61 -5.98
N VAL A 40 -24.02 -42.57 -5.50
CA VAL A 40 -23.49 -41.20 -5.53
C VAL A 40 -23.30 -40.70 -4.11
N GLY A 41 -22.09 -40.23 -3.79
CA GLY A 41 -21.78 -39.44 -2.61
C GLY A 41 -21.43 -38.01 -2.98
N VAL A 42 -21.89 -37.07 -2.19
CA VAL A 42 -21.64 -35.65 -2.41
C VAL A 42 -20.95 -35.05 -1.20
N LYS A 43 -19.86 -34.37 -1.44
CA LYS A 43 -19.07 -33.76 -0.38
C LYS A 43 -18.99 -32.24 -0.58
N SER A 44 -19.45 -31.49 0.44
CA SER A 44 -19.24 -30.05 0.49
C SER A 44 -17.92 -29.72 1.18
N PRO A 45 -17.04 -28.95 0.54
CA PRO A 45 -15.78 -28.51 1.15
C PRO A 45 -15.97 -27.28 2.08
N VAL A 46 -17.17 -26.70 2.14
CA VAL A 46 -17.43 -25.45 2.85
C VAL A 46 -18.65 -25.55 3.77
N PRO A 47 -18.63 -24.88 4.94
CA PRO A 47 -19.71 -25.01 5.94
C PRO A 47 -21.02 -24.32 5.55
N TRP A 48 -20.99 -23.43 4.56
CA TRP A 48 -22.14 -22.61 4.15
C TRP A 48 -22.97 -23.22 3.01
N LEU A 49 -22.64 -24.46 2.58
CA LEU A 49 -23.42 -25.24 1.63
C LEU A 49 -23.92 -26.53 2.27
N ASP A 50 -25.21 -26.77 2.23
CA ASP A 50 -25.83 -28.04 2.54
C ASP A 50 -26.29 -28.74 1.26
N LEU A 51 -26.22 -30.06 1.25
CA LEU A 51 -26.53 -30.90 0.10
C LEU A 51 -27.52 -31.99 0.50
N TYR A 52 -28.58 -32.15 -0.27
CA TYR A 52 -29.65 -33.11 0.00
C TYR A 52 -30.10 -33.83 -1.26
N PRO A 53 -30.11 -35.16 -1.26
CA PRO A 53 -29.48 -36.04 -0.27
C PRO A 53 -27.95 -36.05 -0.45
N ALA A 54 -27.20 -36.26 0.65
CA ALA A 54 -25.73 -36.33 0.63
C ALA A 54 -25.22 -37.62 0.01
N GLU A 55 -26.02 -38.69 0.10
CA GLU A 55 -25.74 -40.00 -0.48
C GLU A 55 -27.04 -40.58 -1.03
N PHE A 56 -26.99 -41.23 -2.18
CA PHE A 56 -28.13 -41.91 -2.80
C PHE A 56 -27.69 -42.95 -3.82
N ALA A 57 -28.60 -43.82 -4.20
CA ALA A 57 -28.39 -44.79 -5.25
C ALA A 57 -29.46 -44.65 -6.32
N LEU A 58 -29.05 -44.75 -7.58
CA LEU A 58 -29.93 -44.69 -8.75
C LEU A 58 -29.93 -46.01 -9.49
N ALA A 59 -31.08 -46.62 -9.66
CA ALA A 59 -31.24 -47.76 -10.55
C ALA A 59 -30.95 -47.37 -12.02
N PRO A 60 -30.76 -48.32 -12.92
CA PRO A 60 -30.62 -48.06 -14.35
C PRO A 60 -31.73 -47.12 -14.88
N SER A 61 -31.31 -46.05 -15.55
CA SER A 61 -32.20 -45.01 -16.13
C SER A 61 -33.00 -44.19 -15.11
N GLU A 62 -32.70 -44.31 -13.83
CA GLU A 62 -33.32 -43.50 -12.79
C GLU A 62 -32.66 -42.12 -12.65
N SER A 63 -33.46 -41.14 -12.22
CA SER A 63 -33.00 -39.76 -11.98
C SER A 63 -33.44 -39.30 -10.62
N LEU A 64 -32.58 -38.48 -9.97
CA LEU A 64 -32.88 -37.86 -8.69
C LEU A 64 -32.43 -36.39 -8.69
N GLY A 65 -33.23 -35.55 -8.04
CA GLY A 65 -32.86 -34.14 -7.79
C GLY A 65 -31.91 -34.00 -6.63
N LEU A 66 -30.72 -33.49 -6.88
CA LEU A 66 -29.77 -33.05 -5.85
C LEU A 66 -30.03 -31.58 -5.51
N THR A 67 -30.45 -31.29 -4.29
CA THR A 67 -30.67 -29.93 -3.82
C THR A 67 -29.43 -29.41 -3.16
N VAL A 68 -28.96 -28.23 -3.62
CA VAL A 68 -27.88 -27.47 -3.02
C VAL A 68 -28.47 -26.25 -2.33
N GLU A 69 -28.29 -26.15 -1.02
CA GLU A 69 -28.76 -25.05 -0.21
C GLU A 69 -27.62 -24.14 0.22
N PHE A 70 -27.78 -22.84 -0.04
CA PHE A 70 -26.84 -21.81 0.39
C PHE A 70 -27.28 -21.22 1.74
N ARG A 71 -26.42 -21.34 2.78
CA ARG A 71 -26.65 -20.87 4.15
C ARG A 71 -25.56 -19.88 4.57
N PRO A 72 -25.73 -18.60 4.25
CA PRO A 72 -24.69 -17.59 4.46
C PRO A 72 -24.34 -17.39 5.95
N GLU A 73 -25.27 -17.65 6.86
CA GLU A 73 -25.05 -17.52 8.31
C GLU A 73 -23.98 -18.47 8.85
N ARG A 74 -23.64 -19.55 8.11
CA ARG A 74 -22.62 -20.53 8.48
C ARG A 74 -21.24 -20.21 7.90
N ALA A 75 -21.10 -19.18 7.08
CA ALA A 75 -19.82 -18.82 6.48
C ALA A 75 -18.77 -18.40 7.53
N GLY A 76 -19.23 -17.82 8.66
CA GLY A 76 -18.32 -17.36 9.73
C GLY A 76 -17.30 -16.37 9.21
N GLN A 77 -16.02 -16.62 9.50
CA GLN A 77 -14.88 -15.86 8.95
C GLN A 77 -14.40 -16.36 7.58
N ALA A 78 -14.96 -17.48 7.06
CA ALA A 78 -14.61 -17.99 5.76
C ALA A 78 -15.18 -17.08 4.66
N ALA A 79 -14.33 -16.60 3.77
CA ALA A 79 -14.76 -15.77 2.65
C ALA A 79 -15.73 -16.55 1.75
N LEU A 80 -16.85 -15.91 1.38
CA LEU A 80 -17.75 -16.43 0.36
C LEU A 80 -17.06 -16.31 -1.01
N ALA A 81 -16.45 -17.40 -1.46
CA ALA A 81 -15.77 -17.48 -2.75
C ALA A 81 -16.37 -18.62 -3.59
N PRO A 82 -16.29 -18.55 -4.92
CA PRO A 82 -16.64 -19.67 -5.78
C PRO A 82 -15.92 -20.94 -5.32
N THR A 83 -16.67 -22.00 -5.15
CA THR A 83 -16.15 -23.29 -4.68
C THR A 83 -16.56 -24.40 -5.61
N LYS A 84 -15.93 -25.55 -5.47
CA LYS A 84 -16.24 -26.75 -6.24
C LYS A 84 -16.76 -27.82 -5.31
N LEU A 85 -17.90 -28.37 -5.68
CA LEU A 85 -18.44 -29.59 -5.08
C LEU A 85 -17.96 -30.80 -5.87
N SER A 86 -17.54 -31.86 -5.21
CA SER A 86 -17.21 -33.11 -5.87
C SER A 86 -18.30 -34.13 -5.62
N LEU A 87 -18.84 -34.71 -6.70
CA LEU A 87 -19.71 -35.86 -6.67
C LEU A 87 -18.87 -37.09 -7.03
N PHE A 88 -18.91 -38.08 -6.18
CA PHE A 88 -18.25 -39.35 -6.38
C PHE A 88 -19.32 -40.38 -6.69
N GLY A 89 -19.23 -41.03 -7.85
CA GLY A 89 -20.15 -42.07 -8.25
C GLY A 89 -19.44 -43.40 -8.42
N GLN A 90 -19.96 -44.45 -7.79
CA GLN A 90 -19.51 -45.81 -7.96
C GLN A 90 -20.61 -46.66 -8.56
N TYR A 91 -20.29 -47.38 -9.63
CA TYR A 91 -21.21 -48.30 -10.26
C TYR A 91 -21.11 -49.68 -9.60
N LEU A 92 -22.26 -50.27 -9.31
CA LEU A 92 -22.40 -51.63 -8.82
C LEU A 92 -23.25 -52.43 -9.78
N ALA A 93 -22.90 -53.67 -10.01
CA ALA A 93 -23.68 -54.55 -10.89
C ALA A 93 -25.13 -54.66 -10.40
N PHE A 94 -26.10 -54.45 -11.30
CA PHE A 94 -27.54 -54.59 -11.00
C PHE A 94 -27.94 -56.07 -10.87
N GLN A 95 -27.28 -56.93 -11.65
CA GLN A 95 -27.46 -58.39 -11.59
C GLN A 95 -26.12 -59.11 -11.47
N ALA A 96 -26.15 -60.32 -10.84
CA ALA A 96 -24.95 -61.09 -10.61
C ALA A 96 -24.38 -61.69 -11.91
N GLY A 97 -23.68 -61.06 -12.68
CA GLY A 97 -23.14 -61.44 -14.00
C GLY A 97 -22.70 -60.23 -14.82
N ASP A 98 -23.12 -59.06 -14.40
CA ASP A 98 -22.80 -57.81 -15.09
C ASP A 98 -21.54 -57.14 -14.55
N ALA A 99 -20.89 -57.71 -13.52
CA ALA A 99 -19.74 -57.09 -12.86
C ALA A 99 -18.53 -56.84 -13.79
N GLU A 100 -18.35 -57.62 -14.83
CA GLU A 100 -17.27 -57.44 -15.82
C GLU A 100 -17.53 -56.31 -16.81
N ARG A 101 -18.76 -55.76 -16.81
CA ARG A 101 -19.21 -54.67 -17.73
C ARG A 101 -19.45 -53.34 -17.02
N LEU A 102 -19.07 -53.20 -15.77
CA LEU A 102 -19.26 -51.99 -15.01
C LEU A 102 -18.51 -50.82 -15.66
N PRO A 103 -19.13 -49.62 -15.79
CA PRO A 103 -18.43 -48.41 -16.14
C PRO A 103 -17.40 -48.05 -15.04
N PRO A 104 -16.36 -47.28 -15.40
CA PRO A 104 -15.42 -46.76 -14.41
C PRO A 104 -16.12 -45.84 -13.41
N ASP A 105 -15.59 -45.78 -12.18
CA ASP A 105 -16.03 -44.83 -11.16
C ASP A 105 -16.03 -43.40 -11.73
N MET A 106 -16.95 -42.61 -11.24
CA MET A 106 -17.19 -41.24 -11.72
C MET A 106 -16.75 -40.25 -10.67
N GLU A 107 -16.04 -39.21 -11.12
CA GLU A 107 -15.88 -37.99 -10.36
C GLU A 107 -16.35 -36.81 -11.21
N VAL A 108 -17.33 -36.03 -10.70
CA VAL A 108 -17.85 -34.83 -11.35
C VAL A 108 -17.73 -33.65 -10.40
N THR A 109 -17.25 -32.55 -10.91
CA THR A 109 -17.15 -31.31 -10.16
C THR A 109 -18.23 -30.33 -10.61
N ILE A 110 -18.97 -29.78 -9.64
CA ILE A 110 -19.95 -28.73 -9.84
C ILE A 110 -19.40 -27.44 -9.27
N SER A 111 -19.38 -26.38 -10.06
CA SER A 111 -19.02 -25.05 -9.58
C SER A 111 -20.20 -24.42 -8.85
N VAL A 112 -19.95 -23.81 -7.69
CA VAL A 112 -20.94 -23.05 -6.93
C VAL A 112 -20.46 -21.62 -6.79
N ILE A 113 -21.25 -20.67 -7.30
CA ILE A 113 -20.98 -19.22 -7.22
C ILE A 113 -21.89 -18.65 -6.15
N PRO A 114 -21.36 -18.19 -5.01
CA PRO A 114 -22.16 -17.58 -3.94
C PRO A 114 -22.69 -16.20 -4.36
N PRO A 115 -23.66 -15.62 -3.64
CA PRO A 115 -24.13 -14.26 -3.87
C PRO A 115 -22.97 -13.27 -3.79
N LEU A 116 -22.69 -12.58 -4.90
CA LEU A 116 -21.52 -11.72 -5.05
C LEU A 116 -21.81 -10.25 -4.77
N SER A 117 -23.09 -9.90 -4.62
CA SER A 117 -23.55 -8.57 -4.18
C SER A 117 -23.38 -8.33 -2.68
N ASN A 118 -23.04 -9.37 -1.91
CA ASN A 118 -22.97 -9.30 -0.45
C ASN A 118 -21.58 -8.88 0.05
N CYS A 119 -21.56 -8.37 1.28
CA CYS A 119 -20.32 -8.03 1.97
C CYS A 119 -19.36 -9.24 2.03
N PRO A 120 -18.11 -9.10 1.59
CA PRO A 120 -17.15 -10.20 1.59
C PRO A 120 -16.73 -10.67 3.00
N HIS A 121 -17.01 -9.84 4.02
CA HIS A 121 -16.63 -10.12 5.41
C HIS A 121 -17.77 -10.75 6.24
N CYS A 122 -19.00 -10.21 6.17
CA CYS A 122 -20.11 -10.65 7.02
C CYS A 122 -21.34 -11.14 6.23
N ALA A 123 -21.23 -11.27 4.93
CA ALA A 123 -22.29 -11.70 4.01
C ALA A 123 -23.58 -10.85 4.05
N ALA A 124 -23.58 -9.68 4.70
CA ALA A 124 -24.71 -8.77 4.69
C ALA A 124 -24.92 -8.20 3.27
N ASP A 125 -26.16 -7.88 2.95
CA ASP A 125 -26.52 -7.25 1.70
C ASP A 125 -25.86 -5.87 1.56
N LEU A 126 -25.37 -5.58 0.37
CA LEU A 126 -24.76 -4.31 0.04
C LEU A 126 -25.62 -3.60 -1.01
N PRO A 127 -25.98 -2.32 -0.79
CA PRO A 127 -26.56 -1.51 -1.85
C PRO A 127 -25.65 -1.48 -3.08
N GLU A 128 -26.22 -1.30 -4.26
CA GLU A 128 -25.43 -1.13 -5.49
C GLU A 128 -24.43 0.02 -5.34
N GLY A 129 -23.16 -0.26 -5.67
CA GLY A 129 -22.09 0.72 -5.52
C GLY A 129 -21.62 0.98 -4.09
N ALA A 130 -22.07 0.17 -3.11
CA ALA A 130 -21.66 0.34 -1.72
C ALA A 130 -20.14 0.28 -1.55
N ARG A 131 -19.58 1.25 -0.85
CA ARG A 131 -18.15 1.33 -0.51
C ARG A 131 -17.86 0.95 0.94
N GLU A 132 -18.90 0.69 1.71
CA GLU A 132 -18.82 0.28 3.10
C GLU A 132 -20.03 -0.58 3.47
N CYS A 133 -19.81 -1.60 4.29
CA CYS A 133 -20.87 -2.45 4.83
C CYS A 133 -21.46 -1.85 6.11
N ARG A 134 -22.72 -1.44 6.06
CA ARG A 134 -23.42 -0.86 7.24
C ARG A 134 -23.54 -1.80 8.44
N ARG A 135 -23.35 -3.12 8.24
CA ARG A 135 -23.48 -4.10 9.33
C ARG A 135 -22.18 -4.30 10.10
N CYS A 136 -21.03 -4.38 9.42
CA CYS A 136 -19.74 -4.68 10.06
C CYS A 136 -18.71 -3.55 9.92
N GLY A 137 -19.05 -2.45 9.23
CA GLY A 137 -18.12 -1.35 8.98
C GLY A 137 -16.99 -1.69 7.99
N GLU A 138 -17.02 -2.88 7.36
CA GLU A 138 -15.98 -3.24 6.37
C GLU A 138 -16.08 -2.36 5.15
N ARG A 139 -14.95 -1.79 4.71
CA ARG A 139 -14.85 -1.08 3.45
C ARG A 139 -14.84 -2.05 2.29
N ILE A 140 -15.52 -1.65 1.24
CA ILE A 140 -15.76 -2.48 0.05
C ILE A 140 -15.06 -1.86 -1.14
N ARG A 141 -14.30 -2.66 -1.86
CA ARG A 141 -13.75 -2.32 -3.16
C ARG A 141 -14.45 -3.12 -4.24
N LEU A 142 -15.02 -2.43 -5.22
CA LEU A 142 -15.64 -3.09 -6.36
C LEU A 142 -14.56 -3.51 -7.36
N CYS A 143 -14.68 -4.71 -7.90
CA CYS A 143 -13.83 -5.16 -9.00
C CYS A 143 -14.03 -4.26 -10.23
N PRO A 144 -12.99 -3.67 -10.82
CA PRO A 144 -13.13 -2.77 -11.97
C PRO A 144 -13.60 -3.48 -13.24
N VAL A 145 -13.49 -4.81 -13.28
CA VAL A 145 -13.87 -5.61 -14.47
C VAL A 145 -15.30 -6.13 -14.38
N CYS A 146 -15.73 -6.63 -13.20
CA CYS A 146 -17.05 -7.30 -13.06
C CYS A 146 -17.93 -6.70 -11.96
N GLY A 147 -17.52 -5.63 -11.29
CA GLY A 147 -18.30 -4.96 -10.25
C GLY A 147 -18.42 -5.71 -8.92
N THR A 148 -17.84 -6.91 -8.79
CA THR A 148 -17.97 -7.74 -7.58
C THR A 148 -17.38 -7.02 -6.37
N PRO A 149 -18.11 -6.91 -5.24
CA PRO A 149 -17.58 -6.39 -3.99
C PRO A 149 -16.50 -7.30 -3.42
N ASN A 150 -15.35 -6.73 -3.09
CA ASN A 150 -14.22 -7.41 -2.46
C ASN A 150 -13.86 -6.69 -1.16
N THR A 151 -13.07 -7.33 -0.31
CA THR A 151 -12.47 -6.62 0.83
C THR A 151 -11.59 -5.49 0.31
N TRP A 152 -11.44 -4.45 1.09
CA TRP A 152 -10.67 -3.26 0.68
C TRP A 152 -9.22 -3.58 0.30
N ILE A 153 -8.62 -4.55 0.98
CA ILE A 153 -7.23 -4.99 0.77
C ILE A 153 -7.07 -6.07 -0.31
N ALA A 154 -8.16 -6.55 -0.92
CA ALA A 154 -8.10 -7.63 -1.91
C ALA A 154 -7.26 -7.23 -3.13
N GLN A 155 -6.27 -8.04 -3.48
CA GLN A 155 -5.44 -7.88 -4.68
C GLN A 155 -6.15 -8.41 -5.92
N THR A 156 -6.88 -9.51 -5.76
CA THR A 156 -7.63 -10.15 -6.83
C THR A 156 -9.12 -10.24 -6.50
N CYS A 157 -9.94 -10.33 -7.52
CA CYS A 157 -11.39 -10.44 -7.37
C CYS A 157 -11.78 -11.80 -6.80
N ARG A 158 -12.65 -11.81 -5.79
CA ARG A 158 -13.17 -13.05 -5.18
C ARG A 158 -14.00 -13.91 -6.16
N LEU A 159 -14.57 -13.29 -7.21
CA LEU A 159 -15.29 -14.03 -8.26
C LEU A 159 -14.32 -14.64 -9.27
N ASN A 160 -13.34 -13.90 -9.71
CA ASN A 160 -12.38 -14.35 -10.72
C ASN A 160 -10.98 -13.87 -10.34
N PRO A 161 -10.10 -14.78 -9.86
CA PRO A 161 -8.73 -14.41 -9.45
C PRO A 161 -7.85 -13.82 -10.57
N GLN A 162 -8.27 -13.94 -11.84
CA GLN A 162 -7.58 -13.28 -12.96
C GLN A 162 -7.94 -11.79 -13.07
N HIS A 163 -9.05 -11.35 -12.45
CA HIS A 163 -9.38 -9.96 -12.36
C HIS A 163 -8.57 -9.32 -11.23
N ILE A 164 -7.67 -8.44 -11.59
CA ILE A 164 -6.91 -7.66 -10.62
C ILE A 164 -7.83 -6.57 -10.08
N VAL A 165 -8.08 -6.60 -8.78
CA VAL A 165 -8.87 -5.60 -8.05
C VAL A 165 -7.97 -4.46 -7.60
N ARG A 166 -6.70 -4.78 -7.37
CA ARG A 166 -5.66 -3.89 -6.92
C ARG A 166 -4.36 -4.22 -7.65
N THR A 167 -3.77 -3.26 -8.33
CA THR A 167 -2.45 -3.40 -8.97
C THR A 167 -1.35 -3.11 -7.96
N GLU A 168 -0.12 -3.56 -8.24
CA GLU A 168 1.05 -3.18 -7.45
C GLU A 168 1.22 -1.65 -7.40
N ASP A 169 0.78 -0.93 -8.44
CA ASP A 169 0.73 0.53 -8.48
C ASP A 169 -0.25 1.15 -7.48
N ASP A 170 -1.17 0.37 -6.94
CA ASP A 170 -2.20 0.83 -6.01
C ASP A 170 -1.68 1.14 -4.60
N TRP A 171 -0.37 1.07 -4.37
CA TRP A 171 0.11 1.25 -3.04
C TRP A 171 1.55 1.76 -2.88
N LEU A 172 1.88 2.75 -3.62
CA LEU A 172 3.12 3.46 -3.43
C LEU A 172 2.96 4.46 -2.28
N ALA A 173 3.64 4.20 -1.16
CA ALA A 173 3.74 5.13 -0.06
C ALA A 173 4.66 6.30 -0.45
N ALA A 174 4.42 7.47 0.16
CA ALA A 174 5.32 8.62 0.02
C ALA A 174 6.75 8.31 0.48
N PRO A 175 7.74 8.99 -0.07
CA PRO A 175 9.10 8.94 0.44
C PRO A 175 9.12 9.39 1.91
N GLY A 176 9.59 8.53 2.78
CA GLY A 176 9.66 8.78 4.23
C GLY A 176 9.51 7.52 5.06
N GLY A 177 8.67 6.58 4.68
CA GLY A 177 8.52 5.29 5.35
C GLY A 177 9.42 4.20 4.79
N ASN A 178 9.70 4.26 3.51
CA ASN A 178 10.65 3.41 2.82
C ASN A 178 11.18 4.19 1.62
N ALA A 179 12.41 4.65 1.68
CA ALA A 179 13.05 5.38 0.58
C ALA A 179 13.09 4.56 -0.74
N ALA A 180 12.91 3.24 -0.65
CA ALA A 180 12.80 2.35 -1.79
C ALA A 180 11.52 2.55 -2.63
N HIS A 181 10.46 3.10 -2.05
CA HIS A 181 9.17 3.26 -2.74
C HIS A 181 9.05 4.57 -3.56
N ALA A 182 10.01 5.49 -3.46
CA ALA A 182 10.11 6.61 -4.41
C ALA A 182 10.50 6.16 -5.83
N LEU A 183 10.65 4.86 -6.06
CA LEU A 183 11.44 4.34 -7.15
C LEU A 183 10.68 3.99 -8.42
N LEU A 184 9.41 3.61 -8.41
CA LEU A 184 8.90 2.92 -9.59
C LEU A 184 7.38 3.13 -9.79
N GLN A 185 6.99 4.19 -10.44
CA GLN A 185 5.75 4.16 -11.21
C GLN A 185 6.06 3.85 -12.69
N SER A 186 5.47 2.77 -13.20
CA SER A 186 5.61 2.37 -14.60
C SER A 186 4.81 3.25 -15.58
N LYS A 187 3.82 4.01 -15.08
CA LYS A 187 3.00 4.92 -15.88
C LYS A 187 3.49 6.35 -15.75
N SER A 188 3.71 7.00 -16.87
CA SER A 188 4.06 8.42 -16.94
C SER A 188 2.83 9.29 -16.64
N ILE A 189 2.95 10.20 -15.67
CA ILE A 189 1.98 11.27 -15.47
C ILE A 189 2.27 12.39 -16.46
N GLY A 190 1.23 13.09 -16.91
CA GLY A 190 1.37 14.28 -17.77
C GLY A 190 2.17 15.39 -17.09
N LEU A 191 2.84 16.23 -17.90
CA LEU A 191 3.72 17.29 -17.44
C LEU A 191 3.00 18.44 -16.74
N HIS A 192 1.72 18.64 -17.02
CA HIS A 192 0.87 19.64 -16.39
C HIS A 192 -0.14 18.99 -15.45
N LEU A 193 -0.29 19.59 -14.28
CA LEU A 193 -1.19 19.12 -13.24
C LEU A 193 -2.28 20.14 -12.98
N ALA A 194 -3.48 19.66 -12.69
CA ALA A 194 -4.57 20.45 -12.18
C ALA A 194 -4.94 20.02 -10.77
N ARG A 195 -5.42 20.97 -9.96
CA ARG A 195 -5.93 20.66 -8.63
C ARG A 195 -7.20 19.82 -8.73
N ARG A 196 -7.13 18.58 -8.24
CA ARG A 196 -8.30 17.72 -8.08
C ARG A 196 -9.13 18.20 -6.89
N TRP A 197 -8.45 18.38 -5.75
CA TRP A 197 -9.00 18.98 -4.54
C TRP A 197 -7.88 19.50 -3.63
N SER A 198 -8.24 20.22 -2.58
CA SER A 198 -7.32 20.65 -1.53
C SER A 198 -8.04 20.70 -0.18
N PHE A 199 -7.30 20.56 0.91
CA PHE A 199 -7.83 20.67 2.26
C PHE A 199 -6.91 21.54 3.14
N PRO A 200 -7.44 22.59 3.80
CA PRO A 200 -8.78 23.15 3.55
C PRO A 200 -8.97 23.59 2.09
N ALA A 201 -10.20 23.75 1.65
CA ALA A 201 -10.52 24.12 0.27
C ALA A 201 -9.90 25.47 -0.15
N PHE A 202 -9.70 26.37 0.83
CA PHE A 202 -9.04 27.66 0.69
C PHE A 202 -7.99 27.83 1.79
N PRO A 203 -6.85 28.51 1.51
CA PRO A 203 -5.87 28.82 2.54
C PRO A 203 -6.51 29.62 3.68
N PRO A 204 -6.13 29.40 4.95
CA PRO A 204 -6.58 30.21 6.06
C PRO A 204 -6.17 31.67 5.87
N VAL A 205 -7.02 32.57 6.34
CA VAL A 205 -6.84 34.05 6.13
C VAL A 205 -5.66 34.60 6.95
N GLN A 206 -5.34 33.95 8.07
CA GLN A 206 -4.22 34.32 8.93
C GLN A 206 -3.22 33.18 9.01
N ALA A 207 -1.93 33.51 9.00
CA ALA A 207 -0.87 32.50 9.14
C ALA A 207 -0.90 31.78 10.52
N ALA A 208 -1.49 32.41 11.54
CA ALA A 208 -1.68 31.81 12.85
C ALA A 208 -2.72 30.67 12.87
N ASP A 209 -3.59 30.61 11.86
CA ASP A 209 -4.62 29.57 11.71
C ASP A 209 -4.16 28.48 10.72
N ALA A 210 -2.90 28.52 10.30
CA ALA A 210 -2.37 27.58 9.31
C ALA A 210 -2.07 26.23 9.95
N TRP A 211 -2.48 25.19 9.28
CA TRP A 211 -2.14 23.83 9.62
C TRP A 211 -0.72 23.51 9.13
N GLU A 212 0.05 22.81 9.95
CA GLU A 212 1.36 22.29 9.56
C GLU A 212 1.24 20.81 9.21
N TRP A 213 1.26 20.50 7.91
CA TRP A 213 1.09 19.16 7.42
C TRP A 213 2.40 18.37 7.38
N SER A 214 2.36 17.07 7.74
CA SER A 214 3.42 16.13 7.42
C SER A 214 3.43 15.75 5.94
N ALA A 215 4.44 15.01 5.50
CA ALA A 215 4.40 14.35 4.20
C ALA A 215 3.12 13.52 4.06
N PRO A 216 2.36 13.69 2.96
CA PRO A 216 1.21 12.85 2.72
C PRO A 216 1.63 11.44 2.33
N LEU A 217 0.81 10.46 2.69
CA LEU A 217 0.85 9.10 2.15
C LEU A 217 -0.34 8.91 1.22
N VAL A 218 -0.13 8.19 0.13
CA VAL A 218 -1.22 7.83 -0.77
C VAL A 218 -1.26 6.31 -0.93
N GLY A 219 -2.40 5.73 -0.66
CA GLY A 219 -2.60 4.28 -0.77
C GLY A 219 -4.04 3.90 -0.45
N PHE A 220 -4.48 2.74 -0.87
CA PHE A 220 -5.83 2.22 -0.63
C PHE A 220 -6.96 3.17 -1.06
N GLY A 221 -6.73 4.02 -2.08
CA GLY A 221 -7.69 5.04 -2.50
C GLY A 221 -7.87 6.19 -1.51
N MET A 222 -6.90 6.41 -0.65
CA MET A 222 -6.89 7.46 0.37
C MET A 222 -5.63 8.31 0.27
N VAL A 223 -5.75 9.55 0.76
CA VAL A 223 -4.63 10.40 1.13
C VAL A 223 -4.63 10.50 2.65
N ILE A 224 -3.52 10.16 3.27
CA ILE A 224 -3.35 10.21 4.73
C ILE A 224 -2.24 11.20 5.04
N ALA A 225 -2.49 12.15 5.92
CA ALA A 225 -1.50 13.11 6.38
C ALA A 225 -1.77 13.48 7.84
N SER A 226 -0.72 13.77 8.60
CA SER A 226 -0.83 14.36 9.91
C SER A 226 -0.80 15.88 9.79
N ALA A 227 -1.52 16.56 10.65
CA ALA A 227 -1.45 18.00 10.77
C ALA A 227 -1.38 18.44 12.23
N ILE A 228 -0.67 19.55 12.46
CA ILE A 228 -0.71 20.31 13.71
C ILE A 228 -1.58 21.54 13.42
N ASP A 229 -2.63 21.72 14.18
CA ASP A 229 -3.45 22.94 14.16
C ASP A 229 -2.81 23.98 15.07
N SER A 230 -2.22 25.00 14.49
CA SER A 230 -1.54 26.05 15.24
C SER A 230 -2.49 26.89 16.11
N ALA A 231 -3.79 26.91 15.78
CA ALA A 231 -4.79 27.69 16.53
C ALA A 231 -5.24 26.98 17.80
N SER A 232 -5.47 25.66 17.75
CA SER A 232 -5.88 24.86 18.91
C SER A 232 -4.68 24.26 19.66
N GLY A 233 -3.51 24.16 19.02
CA GLY A 233 -2.34 23.46 19.56
C GLY A 233 -2.55 21.94 19.63
N THR A 234 -3.45 21.39 18.80
CA THR A 234 -3.71 19.95 18.71
C THR A 234 -3.08 19.37 17.46
N ALA A 235 -2.79 18.09 17.51
CA ALA A 235 -2.26 17.35 16.39
C ALA A 235 -3.10 16.12 16.10
N ALA A 236 -3.37 15.85 14.83
CA ALA A 236 -4.16 14.70 14.41
C ALA A 236 -3.68 14.12 13.09
N ILE A 237 -4.06 12.87 12.82
CA ILE A 237 -3.93 12.22 11.52
C ILE A 237 -5.28 12.28 10.84
N TYR A 238 -5.29 12.64 9.57
CA TYR A 238 -6.47 12.73 8.73
C TYR A 238 -6.36 11.79 7.54
N ALA A 239 -7.46 11.18 7.18
CA ALA A 239 -7.58 10.43 5.93
C ALA A 239 -8.71 11.00 5.08
N PHE A 240 -8.41 11.18 3.80
CA PHE A 240 -9.35 11.70 2.81
C PHE A 240 -9.51 10.71 1.67
N GLU A 241 -10.70 10.65 1.09
CA GLU A 241 -10.90 9.90 -0.14
C GLU A 241 -10.07 10.51 -1.28
N LEU A 242 -9.22 9.71 -1.93
CA LEU A 242 -8.32 10.17 -2.99
C LEU A 242 -9.06 10.85 -4.15
N ALA A 243 -10.24 10.34 -4.50
CA ALA A 243 -11.00 10.84 -5.65
C ALA A 243 -11.67 12.19 -5.39
N THR A 244 -12.22 12.41 -4.21
CA THR A 244 -13.12 13.54 -3.90
C THR A 244 -12.59 14.50 -2.86
N GLY A 245 -11.63 14.09 -2.03
CA GLY A 245 -11.18 14.84 -0.86
C GLY A 245 -12.17 14.79 0.31
N GLY A 246 -13.20 13.95 0.24
CA GLY A 246 -14.10 13.71 1.36
C GLY A 246 -13.36 13.14 2.56
N ALA A 247 -13.57 13.71 3.75
CA ALA A 247 -12.97 13.19 4.98
C ALA A 247 -13.52 11.79 5.26
N LEU A 248 -12.61 10.86 5.56
CA LEU A 248 -12.94 9.47 5.85
C LEU A 248 -12.89 9.20 7.35
N TRP A 249 -11.84 9.64 7.99
CA TRP A 249 -11.63 9.59 9.42
C TRP A 249 -10.55 10.58 9.85
N ASP A 250 -10.53 10.92 11.11
CA ASP A 250 -9.47 11.61 11.82
C ASP A 250 -9.15 10.90 13.13
N PHE A 251 -7.94 11.10 13.62
CA PHE A 251 -7.45 10.51 14.86
C PHE A 251 -6.55 11.50 15.59
N ASP A 252 -6.98 11.93 16.78
CA ASP A 252 -6.20 12.83 17.63
C ASP A 252 -4.92 12.14 18.12
N LEU A 253 -3.78 12.78 17.91
CA LEU A 253 -2.51 12.26 18.38
C LEU A 253 -2.35 12.46 19.90
N PRO A 254 -1.75 11.49 20.61
CA PRO A 254 -1.55 11.59 22.06
C PRO A 254 -0.54 12.68 22.45
N ASP A 255 0.23 13.16 21.48
CA ASP A 255 1.24 14.19 21.66
C ASP A 255 0.86 15.43 20.85
N PRO A 256 0.66 16.59 21.48
CA PRO A 256 0.27 17.82 20.80
C PRO A 256 1.36 18.37 19.88
N GLN A 257 2.63 17.95 20.03
CA GLN A 257 3.70 18.29 19.11
C GLN A 257 3.56 17.54 17.77
N GLY A 258 2.71 16.53 17.70
CA GLY A 258 2.38 15.81 16.49
C GLY A 258 3.56 15.08 15.85
N ILE A 259 3.46 14.91 14.54
CA ILE A 259 4.51 14.35 13.69
C ILE A 259 5.26 15.53 13.09
N TYR A 260 6.61 15.46 13.10
CA TYR A 260 7.43 16.57 12.61
C TYR A 260 7.13 16.89 11.13
N PRO A 261 6.68 18.11 10.80
CA PRO A 261 6.14 18.40 9.47
C PRO A 261 7.15 18.24 8.34
N ASP A 262 8.39 18.69 8.56
CA ASP A 262 9.41 18.75 7.50
C ASP A 262 10.11 17.41 7.20
N ARG A 263 10.15 16.49 8.14
CA ARG A 263 10.96 15.25 8.02
C ARG A 263 10.27 14.02 8.59
N GLY A 264 9.29 14.23 9.47
CA GLY A 264 8.52 13.14 10.03
C GLY A 264 7.63 12.53 8.97
N ALA A 265 7.73 11.25 8.79
CA ALA A 265 6.87 10.53 7.88
C ALA A 265 6.25 9.33 8.57
N MET A 266 4.99 9.13 8.28
CA MET A 266 4.30 7.89 8.58
C MET A 266 4.69 6.81 7.58
N ALA A 267 4.49 5.56 7.94
CA ALA A 267 4.66 4.44 7.03
C ALA A 267 3.35 3.67 6.88
N LEU A 268 3.01 3.35 5.65
CA LEU A 268 1.81 2.58 5.30
C LEU A 268 2.25 1.24 4.73
N SER A 269 1.81 0.15 5.34
CA SER A 269 2.14 -1.19 4.90
C SER A 269 1.13 -1.75 3.89
N ASP A 270 1.50 -2.82 3.19
CA ASP A 270 0.67 -3.48 2.17
C ASP A 270 -0.55 -4.19 2.74
N ASP A 271 -0.50 -4.58 3.98
CA ASP A 271 -1.63 -5.17 4.71
C ASP A 271 -2.56 -4.13 5.34
N GLY A 272 -2.35 -2.83 5.07
CA GLY A 272 -3.26 -1.75 5.47
C GLY A 272 -3.01 -1.23 6.88
N LEU A 273 -1.82 -1.42 7.44
CA LEU A 273 -1.43 -0.84 8.72
C LEU A 273 -0.68 0.47 8.50
N LEU A 274 -1.06 1.48 9.27
CA LEU A 274 -0.40 2.78 9.33
C LEU A 274 0.45 2.85 10.59
N TYR A 275 1.71 3.25 10.43
CA TYR A 275 2.62 3.49 11.54
C TYR A 275 3.01 4.95 11.60
N ALA A 276 2.95 5.52 12.79
CA ALA A 276 3.25 6.93 13.02
C ALA A 276 4.13 7.08 14.26
N ALA A 277 5.07 8.02 14.22
CA ALA A 277 5.89 8.39 15.37
C ALA A 277 5.78 9.89 15.62
N THR A 278 5.41 10.29 16.84
CA THR A 278 5.25 11.69 17.24
C THR A 278 6.54 12.25 17.81
N LEU A 279 6.74 13.55 17.73
CA LEU A 279 7.91 14.24 18.32
C LEU A 279 8.13 13.91 19.80
N GLY A 280 7.06 13.73 20.56
CA GLY A 280 7.13 13.33 21.97
C GLY A 280 7.47 11.86 22.19
N GLY A 281 7.72 11.07 21.14
CA GLY A 281 8.15 9.68 21.21
C GLY A 281 7.03 8.65 21.31
N SER A 282 5.75 9.01 21.08
CA SER A 282 4.69 8.01 20.91
C SER A 282 4.78 7.37 19.53
N VAL A 283 4.85 6.05 19.48
CA VAL A 283 4.79 5.25 18.25
C VAL A 283 3.47 4.50 18.22
N LEU A 284 2.75 4.63 17.13
CA LEU A 284 1.39 4.12 16.97
C LEU A 284 1.33 3.15 15.80
N ALA A 285 0.59 2.06 15.96
CA ALA A 285 0.06 1.31 14.83
C ALA A 285 -1.46 1.46 14.76
N MET A 286 -1.96 1.65 13.57
CA MET A 286 -3.38 1.90 13.31
C MET A 286 -3.84 1.06 12.12
N ASP A 287 -5.10 0.67 12.14
CA ASP A 287 -5.80 0.24 10.93
C ASP A 287 -5.99 1.48 10.04
N ALA A 288 -5.26 1.54 8.92
CA ALA A 288 -5.30 2.70 8.03
C ALA A 288 -6.67 2.93 7.38
N ILE A 289 -7.48 1.88 7.29
CA ILE A 289 -8.79 1.93 6.65
C ILE A 289 -9.83 2.48 7.63
N ARG A 290 -9.76 2.09 8.90
CA ARG A 290 -10.72 2.47 9.93
C ARG A 290 -10.30 3.67 10.76
N GLY A 291 -9.01 4.06 10.70
CA GLY A 291 -8.45 5.09 11.57
C GLY A 291 -8.40 4.69 13.05
N THR A 292 -8.43 3.38 13.35
CA THR A 292 -8.45 2.90 14.73
C THR A 292 -7.07 2.46 15.19
N ARG A 293 -6.68 2.88 16.40
CA ARG A 293 -5.40 2.47 16.99
C ARG A 293 -5.42 1.00 17.39
N LEU A 294 -4.39 0.26 17.00
CA LEU A 294 -4.15 -1.13 17.37
C LEU A 294 -3.26 -1.22 18.61
N TRP A 295 -2.15 -0.49 18.61
CA TRP A 295 -1.25 -0.39 19.75
C TRP A 295 -0.53 0.95 19.79
N GLU A 296 0.03 1.29 20.94
CA GLU A 296 0.86 2.46 21.18
C GLU A 296 2.05 2.07 22.07
N THR A 297 3.24 2.55 21.72
CA THR A 297 4.46 2.35 22.50
C THR A 297 5.18 3.69 22.65
N LYS A 298 5.68 3.98 23.83
CA LYS A 298 6.50 5.16 24.09
C LYS A 298 7.97 4.82 23.96
N VAL A 299 8.69 5.51 23.06
CA VAL A 299 10.14 5.42 22.94
C VAL A 299 10.80 6.60 23.65
N VAL A 300 12.05 6.40 24.06
CA VAL A 300 12.86 7.46 24.70
C VAL A 300 13.57 8.25 23.63
N GLY A 301 13.45 9.57 23.68
CA GLY A 301 14.03 10.49 22.69
C GLY A 301 12.99 11.09 21.76
N SER A 302 13.36 12.19 21.11
CA SER A 302 12.48 12.86 20.13
C SER A 302 12.61 12.20 18.77
N THR A 303 11.47 11.92 18.13
CA THR A 303 11.42 11.26 16.82
C THR A 303 11.25 12.31 15.72
N TYR A 304 12.36 12.77 15.16
CA TYR A 304 12.35 13.75 14.05
C TYR A 304 12.24 13.09 12.68
N GLY A 305 12.75 11.86 12.55
CA GLY A 305 12.72 11.11 11.31
C GLY A 305 11.48 10.25 11.13
N GLY A 306 11.27 9.76 9.91
CA GLY A 306 10.14 8.90 9.58
C GLY A 306 10.29 7.46 10.05
N VAL A 307 9.17 6.78 10.20
CA VAL A 307 9.09 5.33 10.48
C VAL A 307 9.49 4.54 9.24
N THR A 308 10.30 3.50 9.41
CA THR A 308 10.62 2.55 8.34
C THR A 308 10.17 1.13 8.71
N ILE A 309 9.53 0.47 7.77
CA ILE A 309 9.06 -0.92 7.91
C ILE A 309 10.12 -1.86 7.33
N ALA A 310 10.59 -2.81 8.13
CA ALA A 310 11.56 -3.83 7.74
C ALA A 310 11.05 -5.23 8.10
N GLY A 311 10.23 -5.80 7.24
CA GLY A 311 9.53 -7.06 7.54
C GLY A 311 8.67 -6.94 8.80
N GLU A 312 8.98 -7.75 9.82
CA GLU A 312 8.29 -7.74 11.11
C GLU A 312 8.87 -6.71 12.12
N THR A 313 9.74 -5.81 11.68
CA THR A 313 10.39 -4.82 12.53
C THR A 313 10.06 -3.41 12.04
N LEU A 314 9.71 -2.54 12.98
CA LEU A 314 9.63 -1.10 12.75
C LEU A 314 10.92 -0.45 13.24
N MET A 315 11.41 0.50 12.48
CA MET A 315 12.61 1.27 12.78
C MET A 315 12.23 2.73 13.01
N ILE A 316 12.55 3.23 14.18
CA ILE A 316 12.15 4.56 14.66
C ILE A 316 13.41 5.35 15.01
N PRO A 317 13.76 6.41 14.28
CA PRO A 317 14.78 7.36 14.70
C PRO A 317 14.37 8.06 16.00
N ALA A 318 15.20 7.99 17.04
CA ALA A 318 14.92 8.59 18.34
C ALA A 318 16.17 9.28 18.90
N GLY A 319 16.42 10.51 18.50
CA GLY A 319 17.62 11.27 18.86
C GLY A 319 18.88 10.65 18.22
N ASP A 320 19.82 10.22 19.05
CA ASP A 320 21.06 9.54 18.64
C ASP A 320 20.96 8.00 18.65
N ALA A 321 19.74 7.50 18.63
CA ALA A 321 19.44 6.07 18.60
C ALA A 321 18.47 5.70 17.50
N LEU A 322 18.57 4.45 17.04
CA LEU A 322 17.56 3.80 16.21
C LEU A 322 16.87 2.73 17.06
N VAL A 323 15.58 2.93 17.31
CA VAL A 323 14.75 2.02 18.10
C VAL A 323 14.07 1.03 17.16
N LEU A 324 14.22 -0.25 17.45
CA LEU A 324 13.61 -1.36 16.71
C LEU A 324 12.45 -1.92 17.55
N LEU A 325 11.24 -1.86 17.00
CA LEU A 325 10.02 -2.38 17.62
C LEU A 325 9.49 -3.57 16.83
N ASP A 326 8.81 -4.47 17.54
CA ASP A 326 8.00 -5.49 16.89
C ASP A 326 6.80 -4.85 16.20
N ARG A 327 6.59 -5.18 14.93
CA ARG A 327 5.53 -4.61 14.11
C ARG A 327 4.13 -4.97 14.60
N ALA A 328 3.96 -6.18 15.12
CA ALA A 328 2.65 -6.71 15.50
C ALA A 328 2.09 -6.09 16.80
N ASP A 329 2.95 -5.83 17.77
CA ASP A 329 2.51 -5.41 19.11
C ASP A 329 3.26 -4.21 19.71
N GLY A 330 4.21 -3.65 18.97
CA GLY A 330 5.00 -2.48 19.37
C GLY A 330 6.02 -2.74 20.48
N ARG A 331 6.32 -3.99 20.80
CA ARG A 331 7.35 -4.31 21.82
C ARG A 331 8.74 -3.92 21.35
N LEU A 332 9.52 -3.38 22.28
CA LEU A 332 10.92 -3.07 22.03
C LEU A 332 11.70 -4.37 21.75
N ARG A 333 12.28 -4.46 20.56
CA ARG A 333 13.21 -5.53 20.20
C ARG A 333 14.63 -5.14 20.58
N GLN A 334 15.05 -3.93 20.17
CA GLN A 334 16.41 -3.45 20.37
C GLN A 334 16.50 -1.94 20.24
N THR A 335 17.55 -1.36 20.81
CA THR A 335 17.96 0.05 20.60
C THR A 335 19.41 0.06 20.12
N LEU A 336 19.65 0.63 18.94
CA LEU A 336 20.98 0.79 18.36
C LEU A 336 21.47 2.20 18.65
N ALA A 337 22.59 2.32 19.36
CA ALA A 337 23.26 3.61 19.55
C ALA A 337 23.96 4.02 18.26
N LEU A 338 23.71 5.26 17.84
CA LEU A 338 24.34 5.87 16.67
C LEU A 338 25.42 6.85 17.13
N GLY A 339 26.33 7.19 16.23
CA GLY A 339 27.38 8.18 16.51
C GLY A 339 26.90 9.63 16.48
N GLY A 340 25.74 9.87 15.87
CA GLY A 340 25.13 11.18 15.71
C GLY A 340 23.61 11.10 15.68
N ARG A 341 22.97 12.27 15.63
CA ARG A 341 21.51 12.37 15.60
C ARG A 341 20.98 11.94 14.22
N LEU A 342 19.92 11.14 14.24
CA LEU A 342 19.23 10.68 13.05
C LEU A 342 17.92 11.45 12.87
N ASP A 343 17.92 12.40 11.96
CA ASP A 343 16.78 13.26 11.66
C ASP A 343 15.97 12.80 10.44
N THR A 344 16.33 11.66 9.86
CA THR A 344 15.70 11.14 8.64
C THR A 344 15.29 9.69 8.79
N ALA A 345 14.39 9.23 7.93
CA ALA A 345 14.04 7.81 7.91
C ALA A 345 15.25 6.96 7.51
N PRO A 346 15.54 5.84 8.20
CA PRO A 346 16.52 4.89 7.73
C PRO A 346 16.00 4.16 6.48
N ALA A 347 16.92 3.65 5.66
CA ALA A 347 16.58 2.76 4.55
C ALA A 347 16.81 1.30 4.95
N TYR A 348 16.00 0.40 4.37
CA TYR A 348 16.11 -1.04 4.62
C TYR A 348 16.19 -1.82 3.30
N SER A 349 17.12 -2.76 3.24
CA SER A 349 17.19 -3.77 2.18
C SER A 349 17.94 -5.01 2.65
N ASP A 350 17.46 -6.19 2.29
CA ASP A 350 18.15 -7.46 2.45
C ASP A 350 18.69 -7.73 3.89
N GLY A 351 17.90 -7.39 4.90
CA GLY A 351 18.26 -7.61 6.31
C GLY A 351 19.21 -6.56 6.90
N LEU A 352 19.58 -5.53 6.12
CA LEU A 352 20.39 -4.42 6.57
C LEU A 352 19.58 -3.13 6.66
N VAL A 353 19.80 -2.35 7.72
CA VAL A 353 19.33 -0.98 7.85
C VAL A 353 20.49 -0.02 7.63
N TYR A 354 20.22 1.02 6.86
CA TYR A 354 21.19 2.06 6.53
C TYR A 354 20.73 3.39 7.13
N THR A 355 21.62 4.04 7.84
CA THR A 355 21.39 5.34 8.49
C THR A 355 22.34 6.37 7.94
N ALA A 356 21.87 7.61 7.80
CA ALA A 356 22.66 8.77 7.47
C ALA A 356 22.43 9.82 8.55
N ALA A 357 23.44 10.11 9.35
CA ALA A 357 23.34 10.94 10.53
C ALA A 357 24.13 12.26 10.41
N ASP A 358 23.96 13.16 11.39
CA ASP A 358 24.63 14.45 11.42
C ASP A 358 26.13 14.36 11.77
N ASP A 359 26.63 13.19 12.17
CA ASP A 359 28.03 12.88 12.47
C ASP A 359 28.93 12.67 11.23
N GLN A 360 28.43 12.98 10.04
CA GLN A 360 29.11 12.82 8.75
C GLN A 360 29.40 11.35 8.42
N LYS A 361 28.53 10.43 8.86
CA LYS A 361 28.67 9.01 8.59
C LYS A 361 27.39 8.42 7.99
N ILE A 362 27.63 7.41 7.19
CA ILE A 362 26.61 6.47 6.75
C ILE A 362 26.96 5.13 7.39
N SER A 363 26.02 4.55 8.10
CA SER A 363 26.23 3.29 8.82
C SER A 363 25.23 2.23 8.37
N ALA A 364 25.66 0.98 8.37
CA ALA A 364 24.78 -0.16 8.15
C ALA A 364 24.81 -1.11 9.36
N PHE A 365 23.62 -1.55 9.76
CA PHE A 365 23.46 -2.50 10.86
C PHE A 365 22.67 -3.70 10.37
N VAL A 366 22.94 -4.87 10.93
CA VAL A 366 22.15 -6.08 10.74
C VAL A 366 20.89 -5.96 11.58
N VAL A 367 19.72 -5.99 10.97
CA VAL A 367 18.44 -5.76 11.68
C VAL A 367 18.16 -6.83 12.73
N GLU A 368 18.50 -8.08 12.46
CA GLU A 368 18.23 -9.21 13.35
C GLU A 368 19.11 -9.18 14.62
N THR A 369 20.39 -8.84 14.49
CA THR A 369 21.36 -8.87 15.59
C THR A 369 21.66 -7.49 16.18
N GLY A 370 21.40 -6.43 15.43
CA GLY A 370 21.79 -5.06 15.77
C GLY A 370 23.28 -4.77 15.61
N GLU A 371 24.03 -5.71 15.05
CA GLU A 371 25.46 -5.53 14.87
C GLU A 371 25.76 -4.48 13.80
N LEU A 372 26.71 -3.60 14.10
CA LEU A 372 27.26 -2.66 13.13
C LEU A 372 28.02 -3.44 12.05
N ARG A 373 27.55 -3.36 10.81
CA ARG A 373 28.16 -4.04 9.67
C ARG A 373 29.33 -3.27 9.09
N TRP A 374 29.11 -1.98 8.84
CA TRP A 374 30.12 -1.07 8.33
C TRP A 374 29.75 0.40 8.61
N VAL A 375 30.75 1.27 8.53
CA VAL A 375 30.62 2.73 8.57
C VAL A 375 31.41 3.31 7.41
N ALA A 376 30.84 4.29 6.72
CA ALA A 376 31.50 5.09 5.69
C ALA A 376 31.45 6.57 6.08
N GLU A 377 32.60 7.26 5.99
CA GLU A 377 32.69 8.70 6.24
C GLU A 377 32.27 9.50 5.02
N THR A 378 31.62 10.64 5.24
CA THR A 378 31.22 11.59 4.22
C THR A 378 31.89 12.95 4.43
N ASP A 379 31.84 13.81 3.41
CA ASP A 379 32.44 15.14 3.44
C ASP A 379 31.66 16.17 4.29
N SER A 380 30.43 15.86 4.63
CA SER A 380 29.54 16.69 5.46
C SER A 380 28.39 15.84 5.99
N SER A 381 27.60 16.39 6.91
CA SER A 381 26.38 15.72 7.40
C SER A 381 25.43 15.32 6.25
N ALA A 382 24.87 14.12 6.39
CA ALA A 382 23.89 13.58 5.46
C ALA A 382 22.50 13.69 6.09
N ASN A 383 21.78 14.76 5.77
CA ASN A 383 20.47 15.08 6.33
C ASN A 383 19.30 14.62 5.42
N ALA A 384 19.60 13.81 4.42
CA ALA A 384 18.63 13.16 3.54
C ALA A 384 18.57 11.67 3.85
N ALA A 385 17.39 11.07 3.75
CA ALA A 385 17.26 9.62 3.91
C ALA A 385 18.11 8.90 2.83
N PRO A 386 18.83 7.84 3.18
CA PRO A 386 19.54 7.04 2.18
C PRO A 386 18.54 6.38 1.21
N LEU A 387 18.93 6.26 -0.04
CA LEU A 387 18.18 5.52 -1.06
C LEU A 387 18.90 4.20 -1.34
N VAL A 388 18.20 3.09 -1.31
CA VAL A 388 18.79 1.77 -1.59
C VAL A 388 18.14 1.14 -2.81
N ASN A 389 18.96 0.73 -3.76
CA ASN A 389 18.50 -0.02 -4.92
C ASN A 389 19.58 -0.96 -5.47
N GLY A 390 19.22 -2.22 -5.74
CA GLY A 390 20.13 -3.20 -6.34
C GLY A 390 21.42 -3.43 -5.53
N GLY A 391 21.34 -3.38 -4.21
CA GLY A 391 22.49 -3.54 -3.31
C GLY A 391 23.44 -2.34 -3.27
N ILE A 392 23.01 -1.17 -3.78
CA ILE A 392 23.76 0.09 -3.73
C ILE A 392 23.02 1.06 -2.83
N VAL A 393 23.75 1.71 -1.92
CA VAL A 393 23.26 2.78 -1.05
C VAL A 393 23.68 4.11 -1.64
N TYR A 394 22.70 4.95 -1.94
CA TYR A 394 22.93 6.33 -2.38
C TYR A 394 22.63 7.28 -1.23
N ALA A 395 23.51 8.22 -1.00
CA ALA A 395 23.33 9.26 0.01
C ALA A 395 23.73 10.63 -0.53
N ALA A 396 23.11 11.66 0.01
CA ALA A 396 23.38 13.05 -0.34
C ALA A 396 23.81 13.83 0.90
N THR A 397 24.72 14.79 0.72
CA THR A 397 25.28 15.58 1.82
C THR A 397 24.97 17.06 1.72
N MET A 398 25.10 17.75 2.84
CA MET A 398 24.96 19.20 2.94
C MET A 398 26.06 19.96 2.18
N ALA A 399 27.15 19.29 1.79
CA ALA A 399 28.18 19.84 0.91
C ALA A 399 27.85 19.71 -0.60
N GLY A 400 26.67 19.15 -0.94
CA GLY A 400 26.25 18.96 -2.31
C GLY A 400 26.88 17.77 -3.01
N THR A 401 27.34 16.78 -2.24
CA THR A 401 27.98 15.56 -2.77
C THR A 401 27.03 14.39 -2.68
N LEU A 402 26.97 13.61 -3.75
CA LEU A 402 26.31 12.31 -3.82
C LEU A 402 27.34 11.20 -3.64
N TYR A 403 26.99 10.20 -2.87
CA TYR A 403 27.76 8.99 -2.63
C TYR A 403 27.00 7.78 -3.13
N ALA A 404 27.70 6.81 -3.72
CA ALA A 404 27.20 5.46 -3.92
C ALA A 404 28.14 4.48 -3.22
N LEU A 405 27.58 3.71 -2.31
CA LEU A 405 28.29 2.73 -1.50
C LEU A 405 27.76 1.33 -1.82
N ASP A 406 28.63 0.36 -1.74
CA ASP A 406 28.20 -1.04 -1.75
C ASP A 406 27.44 -1.37 -0.47
N GLY A 407 26.21 -1.85 -0.59
CA GLY A 407 25.32 -2.06 0.54
C GLY A 407 25.83 -3.10 1.53
N LEU A 408 26.53 -4.15 1.07
CA LEU A 408 27.03 -5.22 1.94
C LEU A 408 28.34 -4.87 2.67
N SER A 409 29.22 -4.11 2.00
CA SER A 409 30.57 -3.85 2.48
C SER A 409 30.84 -2.40 2.88
N GLY A 410 29.99 -1.44 2.50
CA GLY A 410 30.23 -0.01 2.67
C GLY A 410 31.31 0.55 1.74
N ALA A 411 31.84 -0.25 0.82
CA ALA A 411 32.90 0.20 -0.08
C ALA A 411 32.37 1.31 -1.01
N LEU A 412 33.16 2.39 -1.13
CA LEU A 412 32.83 3.50 -2.01
C LEU A 412 32.90 3.02 -3.47
N ARG A 413 31.78 3.08 -4.17
CA ARG A 413 31.72 2.84 -5.63
C ARG A 413 32.05 4.10 -6.41
N TRP A 414 31.41 5.20 -6.03
CA TRP A 414 31.72 6.53 -6.56
C TRP A 414 31.21 7.63 -5.61
N ARG A 415 31.80 8.81 -5.75
CA ARG A 415 31.28 10.04 -5.19
C ARG A 415 31.35 11.17 -6.21
N THR A 416 30.36 12.07 -6.21
CA THR A 416 30.31 13.19 -7.17
C THR A 416 29.76 14.41 -6.45
N ASN A 417 30.51 15.50 -6.43
CA ASN A 417 29.99 16.78 -6.00
C ASN A 417 29.20 17.39 -7.17
N VAL A 418 27.90 17.59 -6.98
CA VAL A 418 26.98 18.09 -8.00
C VAL A 418 26.64 19.56 -7.83
N SER A 419 26.76 20.09 -6.61
CA SER A 419 26.44 21.46 -6.25
C SER A 419 27.38 22.01 -5.18
N SER A 420 27.62 23.31 -5.16
CA SER A 420 28.25 24.00 -4.04
C SER A 420 27.26 24.32 -2.90
N LYS A 421 26.00 23.95 -3.05
CA LYS A 421 24.92 24.08 -2.06
C LYS A 421 24.43 22.71 -1.62
N ALA A 422 23.69 22.68 -0.54
CA ALA A 422 23.18 21.46 0.04
C ALA A 422 22.28 20.66 -0.93
N VAL A 423 22.44 19.35 -0.91
CA VAL A 423 21.44 18.38 -1.34
C VAL A 423 20.84 17.78 -0.08
N ALA A 424 19.82 18.46 0.46
CA ALA A 424 19.26 18.17 1.78
C ALA A 424 18.05 17.22 1.74
N VAL A 425 17.71 16.71 0.57
CA VAL A 425 16.55 15.83 0.33
C VAL A 425 16.98 14.56 -0.37
N THR A 426 16.20 13.51 -0.18
CA THR A 426 16.48 12.18 -0.78
C THR A 426 16.42 12.27 -2.30
N PRO A 427 17.47 11.86 -3.02
CA PRO A 427 17.44 11.79 -4.48
C PRO A 427 16.41 10.77 -4.97
N ALA A 428 15.82 11.02 -6.14
CA ALA A 428 14.99 10.02 -6.82
C ALA A 428 15.84 9.21 -7.81
N LEU A 429 15.48 7.93 -7.99
CA LEU A 429 16.10 7.07 -8.99
C LEU A 429 15.03 6.67 -10.01
N SER A 430 15.30 6.91 -11.29
CA SER A 430 14.43 6.44 -12.37
C SER A 430 14.71 4.99 -12.76
N ALA A 431 13.76 4.37 -13.46
CA ALA A 431 13.92 3.02 -14.01
C ALA A 431 15.10 2.91 -14.99
N ASP A 432 15.45 4.01 -15.65
CA ASP A 432 16.59 4.08 -16.61
C ASP A 432 17.95 4.21 -15.90
N GLY A 433 17.98 4.15 -14.57
CA GLY A 433 19.22 4.22 -13.79
C GLY A 433 19.80 5.62 -13.66
N LEU A 434 18.97 6.65 -13.66
CA LEU A 434 19.36 8.03 -13.42
C LEU A 434 18.94 8.49 -12.02
N LEU A 435 19.86 9.12 -11.30
CA LEU A 435 19.61 9.79 -10.04
C LEU A 435 19.27 11.27 -10.29
N PHE A 436 18.22 11.73 -9.67
CA PHE A 436 17.79 13.12 -9.70
C PHE A 436 17.97 13.72 -8.31
N ALA A 437 18.92 14.62 -8.16
CA ALA A 437 19.24 15.29 -6.90
C ALA A 437 18.80 16.75 -6.94
N ALA A 438 17.85 17.08 -6.09
CA ALA A 438 17.36 18.45 -5.91
C ALA A 438 18.26 19.20 -4.91
N ALA A 439 18.70 20.40 -5.26
CA ALA A 439 19.65 21.15 -4.45
C ALA A 439 19.14 22.58 -4.11
N ASP A 440 19.73 23.15 -3.06
CA ASP A 440 19.45 24.51 -2.61
C ASP A 440 19.89 25.62 -3.59
N ASP A 441 20.59 25.26 -4.67
CA ASP A 441 20.93 26.19 -5.76
C ASP A 441 19.81 26.37 -6.78
N GLY A 442 18.69 25.65 -6.61
CA GLY A 442 17.52 25.67 -7.51
C GLY A 442 17.70 24.81 -8.76
N PHE A 443 18.72 23.96 -8.78
CA PHE A 443 18.96 23.02 -9.86
C PHE A 443 18.53 21.60 -9.47
N LEU A 444 18.08 20.86 -10.47
CA LEU A 444 17.98 19.40 -10.42
C LEU A 444 19.17 18.82 -11.18
N HIS A 445 20.00 18.09 -10.47
CA HIS A 445 21.21 17.45 -11.00
C HIS A 445 20.90 16.02 -11.38
N ILE A 446 21.27 15.62 -12.59
CA ILE A 446 20.99 14.31 -13.17
C ILE A 446 22.29 13.55 -13.29
N VAL A 447 22.39 12.44 -12.57
CA VAL A 447 23.62 11.64 -12.44
C VAL A 447 23.35 10.20 -12.84
N ALA A 448 24.24 9.60 -13.60
CA ALA A 448 24.18 8.18 -13.91
C ALA A 448 24.43 7.36 -12.63
N ALA A 449 23.44 6.62 -12.15
CA ALA A 449 23.49 5.88 -10.88
C ALA A 449 24.64 4.84 -10.84
N ALA A 450 24.94 4.23 -11.99
CA ALA A 450 25.99 3.21 -12.10
C ALA A 450 27.41 3.77 -11.97
N THR A 451 27.67 5.00 -12.44
CA THR A 451 29.02 5.54 -12.58
C THR A 451 29.29 6.82 -11.81
N GLY A 452 28.24 7.49 -11.34
CA GLY A 452 28.35 8.80 -10.70
C GLY A 452 28.61 9.96 -11.67
N ASN A 453 28.60 9.72 -12.98
CA ASN A 453 28.81 10.77 -13.95
C ASN A 453 27.66 11.77 -13.97
N LEU A 454 27.96 13.04 -13.77
CA LEU A 454 27.00 14.12 -13.94
C LEU A 454 26.61 14.22 -15.43
N ILE A 455 25.37 13.83 -15.75
CA ILE A 455 24.83 13.88 -17.11
C ILE A 455 24.44 15.32 -17.46
N ARG A 456 23.72 15.97 -16.54
CA ARG A 456 23.18 17.30 -16.74
C ARG A 456 22.76 17.97 -15.44
N SER A 457 22.82 19.29 -15.43
CA SER A 457 22.16 20.12 -14.39
C SER A 457 21.11 21.00 -15.06
N ARG A 458 19.91 21.01 -14.54
CA ARG A 458 18.80 21.84 -15.03
C ARG A 458 18.38 22.82 -13.98
N ARG A 459 18.39 24.10 -14.31
CA ARG A 459 17.79 25.12 -13.45
C ARG A 459 16.28 24.95 -13.49
N VAL A 460 15.69 24.65 -12.34
CA VAL A 460 14.26 24.43 -12.16
C VAL A 460 13.60 25.71 -11.64
N SER A 461 14.19 26.30 -10.60
CA SER A 461 13.70 27.52 -9.98
C SER A 461 14.85 28.48 -9.66
N SER A 462 14.53 29.72 -9.34
CA SER A 462 15.45 30.68 -8.69
C SER A 462 15.52 30.45 -7.18
N SER A 463 14.59 29.69 -6.61
CA SER A 463 14.50 29.33 -5.20
C SER A 463 15.04 27.92 -4.95
N PRO A 464 15.43 27.58 -3.71
CA PRO A 464 15.87 26.26 -3.34
C PRO A 464 14.86 25.16 -3.68
N LEU A 465 15.36 23.99 -4.05
CA LEU A 465 14.56 22.76 -4.20
C LEU A 465 14.71 21.93 -2.93
N ARG A 466 13.70 21.96 -2.06
CA ARG A 466 13.73 21.29 -0.76
C ARG A 466 12.70 20.17 -0.61
N THR A 467 12.08 19.80 -1.70
CA THR A 467 11.18 18.65 -1.75
C THR A 467 11.91 17.49 -2.42
N SER A 468 11.88 16.31 -1.84
CA SER A 468 12.42 15.11 -2.50
C SER A 468 11.74 14.93 -3.86
N PRO A 469 12.49 14.85 -4.96
CA PRO A 469 11.90 14.64 -6.27
C PRO A 469 11.25 13.26 -6.35
N VAL A 470 10.26 13.12 -7.23
CA VAL A 470 9.60 11.83 -7.51
C VAL A 470 9.58 11.57 -9.00
N CYS A 471 9.79 10.31 -9.38
CA CYS A 471 9.79 9.87 -10.77
C CYS A 471 8.49 9.13 -11.10
N SER A 472 7.90 9.46 -12.25
CA SER A 472 6.76 8.76 -12.84
C SER A 472 7.07 8.43 -14.30
N GLY A 473 7.48 7.21 -14.58
CA GLY A 473 8.02 6.85 -15.88
C GLY A 473 9.22 7.73 -16.25
N HIS A 474 9.10 8.50 -17.32
CA HIS A 474 10.12 9.46 -17.77
C HIS A 474 9.90 10.90 -17.26
N THR A 475 8.88 11.15 -16.47
CA THR A 475 8.58 12.47 -15.90
C THR A 475 9.12 12.54 -14.48
N VAL A 476 9.81 13.62 -14.15
CA VAL A 476 10.30 13.89 -12.80
C VAL A 476 9.63 15.15 -12.25
N PHE A 477 9.10 15.07 -11.03
CA PHE A 477 8.52 16.21 -10.34
C PHE A 477 9.44 16.66 -9.21
N ALA A 478 9.58 17.97 -9.07
CA ALA A 478 10.34 18.60 -7.99
C ALA A 478 9.61 19.86 -7.49
N GLY A 479 9.53 20.03 -6.19
CA GLY A 479 8.95 21.19 -5.55
C GLY A 479 10.02 22.21 -5.16
N ALA A 480 9.66 23.50 -5.20
CA ALA A 480 10.54 24.59 -4.86
C ALA A 480 9.98 25.49 -3.77
N ASP A 481 10.86 26.25 -3.12
CA ASP A 481 10.52 27.26 -2.09
C ASP A 481 9.77 28.48 -2.66
N ASP A 482 9.56 28.55 -3.98
CA ASP A 482 8.67 29.53 -4.60
C ASP A 482 7.18 29.11 -4.62
N GLY A 483 6.86 27.95 -4.07
CA GLY A 483 5.52 27.39 -4.04
C GLY A 483 5.10 26.70 -5.32
N SER A 484 6.02 26.50 -6.25
CA SER A 484 5.72 25.83 -7.52
C SER A 484 6.21 24.38 -7.51
N LEU A 485 5.43 23.54 -8.15
CA LEU A 485 5.82 22.19 -8.55
C LEU A 485 6.24 22.24 -10.01
N TYR A 486 7.40 21.71 -10.28
CA TYR A 486 7.97 21.64 -11.62
C TYR A 486 8.01 20.20 -12.11
N SER A 487 7.86 20.01 -13.41
CA SER A 487 8.04 18.73 -14.09
C SER A 487 9.18 18.81 -15.11
N LEU A 488 9.90 17.70 -15.27
CA LEU A 488 10.89 17.50 -16.32
C LEU A 488 10.44 16.33 -17.17
N ASP A 489 10.52 16.49 -18.50
CA ASP A 489 10.27 15.42 -19.45
C ASP A 489 11.51 14.54 -19.71
N ALA A 490 11.39 13.61 -20.64
CA ALA A 490 12.48 12.70 -21.04
C ALA A 490 13.71 13.43 -21.62
N GLU A 491 13.55 14.61 -22.19
CA GLU A 491 14.61 15.48 -22.72
C GLU A 491 15.13 16.46 -21.66
N TYR A 492 14.61 16.36 -20.44
CA TYR A 492 14.90 17.24 -19.31
C TYR A 492 14.48 18.70 -19.56
N ALA A 493 13.46 18.94 -20.36
CA ALA A 493 12.86 20.26 -20.47
C ALA A 493 12.01 20.53 -19.22
N VAL A 494 12.26 21.69 -18.61
CA VAL A 494 11.61 22.08 -17.36
C VAL A 494 10.31 22.82 -17.68
N GLN A 495 9.24 22.44 -17.01
CA GLN A 495 7.95 23.13 -17.08
C GLN A 495 7.42 23.34 -15.66
N ARG A 496 6.62 24.40 -15.46
CA ARG A 496 5.86 24.55 -14.24
C ARG A 496 4.61 23.68 -14.32
N ALA A 497 4.58 22.61 -13.53
CA ALA A 497 3.48 21.66 -13.51
C ALA A 497 2.26 22.20 -12.74
N TYR A 498 2.52 22.90 -11.63
CA TYR A 498 1.49 23.53 -10.80
C TYR A 498 2.08 24.67 -9.97
N GLU A 499 1.27 25.65 -9.63
CA GLU A 499 1.63 26.78 -8.76
C GLU A 499 0.62 26.87 -7.61
N THR A 500 1.13 26.86 -6.38
CA THR A 500 0.33 27.12 -5.19
C THR A 500 0.13 28.64 -5.00
N THR A 501 -0.38 29.06 -3.87
CA THR A 501 -0.51 30.49 -3.56
C THR A 501 0.87 31.16 -3.53
N PRO A 502 1.08 32.31 -4.18
CA PRO A 502 2.34 33.03 -4.16
C PRO A 502 2.85 33.30 -2.74
N GLY A 503 4.16 33.13 -2.54
CA GLY A 503 4.82 33.34 -1.23
C GLY A 503 4.75 32.15 -0.28
N THR A 504 4.18 31.02 -0.71
CA THR A 504 4.21 29.77 0.05
C THR A 504 5.35 28.88 -0.41
N ARG A 505 5.83 27.99 0.48
CA ARG A 505 6.80 26.95 0.13
C ARG A 505 6.09 25.61 0.08
N LEU A 506 6.55 24.70 -0.77
CA LEU A 506 6.19 23.30 -0.62
C LEU A 506 6.96 22.69 0.56
N MET A 507 6.28 21.84 1.32
CA MET A 507 6.89 21.21 2.50
C MET A 507 8.02 20.26 2.09
N THR A 508 9.10 20.26 2.86
CA THR A 508 10.29 19.45 2.58
C THR A 508 10.05 17.96 2.72
N ALA A 509 9.02 17.57 3.45
CA ALA A 509 8.70 16.17 3.75
C ALA A 509 8.37 15.30 2.53
N GLY A 510 8.12 15.89 1.38
CA GLY A 510 8.07 15.16 0.12
C GLY A 510 6.75 15.20 -0.63
N LEU A 511 6.81 14.64 -1.81
CA LEU A 511 5.70 14.45 -2.74
C LEU A 511 5.24 12.99 -2.65
N ALA A 512 3.95 12.77 -2.59
CA ALA A 512 3.38 11.43 -2.72
C ALA A 512 2.77 11.25 -4.10
N LEU A 513 3.18 10.22 -4.79
CA LEU A 513 2.76 9.91 -6.15
C LEU A 513 1.98 8.60 -6.18
N TYR A 514 0.83 8.59 -6.86
CA TYR A 514 -0.03 7.43 -6.98
C TYR A 514 -0.84 7.46 -8.28
N GLY A 515 -0.59 6.53 -9.18
CA GLY A 515 -1.24 6.49 -10.48
C GLY A 515 -1.04 7.80 -11.25
N ASP A 516 -2.11 8.52 -11.51
CA ASP A 516 -2.15 9.85 -12.15
C ASP A 516 -2.21 11.02 -11.16
N THR A 517 -2.06 10.73 -9.87
CA THR A 517 -2.30 11.68 -8.79
C THR A 517 -1.03 11.95 -8.00
N LEU A 518 -0.79 13.22 -7.69
CA LEU A 518 0.29 13.70 -6.86
C LEU A 518 -0.29 14.47 -5.67
N ALA A 519 0.12 14.10 -4.45
CA ALA A 519 -0.22 14.83 -3.24
C ALA A 519 1.00 15.55 -2.69
N CYS A 520 0.80 16.80 -2.24
CA CYS A 520 1.84 17.61 -1.60
C CYS A 520 1.22 18.55 -0.57
N ALA A 521 2.01 18.93 0.43
CA ALA A 521 1.65 19.92 1.43
C ALA A 521 2.45 21.21 1.22
N ALA A 522 1.87 22.33 1.61
CA ALA A 522 2.51 23.64 1.50
C ALA A 522 2.42 24.43 2.81
N THR A 523 3.35 25.35 3.02
CA THR A 523 3.44 26.18 4.25
C THR A 523 2.28 27.17 4.44
N ASN A 524 1.37 27.26 3.47
CA ASN A 524 0.10 27.97 3.64
C ASN A 524 -0.97 27.16 4.37
N GLY A 525 -0.61 26.01 4.93
CA GLY A 525 -1.53 25.14 5.66
C GLY A 525 -2.45 24.30 4.79
N VAL A 526 -2.17 24.16 3.50
CA VAL A 526 -3.01 23.45 2.55
C VAL A 526 -2.35 22.16 2.07
N LEU A 527 -3.08 21.07 2.16
CA LEU A 527 -2.79 19.81 1.49
C LEU A 527 -3.41 19.83 0.09
N TYR A 528 -2.60 19.71 -0.94
CA TYR A 528 -3.01 19.69 -2.34
C TYR A 528 -3.00 18.29 -2.90
N VAL A 529 -4.03 17.95 -3.64
CA VAL A 529 -4.08 16.72 -4.45
C VAL A 529 -4.31 17.12 -5.90
N LEU A 530 -3.36 16.75 -6.73
CA LEU A 530 -3.24 17.16 -8.12
C LEU A 530 -3.38 15.94 -9.02
N SER A 531 -3.89 16.13 -10.23
CA SER A 531 -3.94 15.09 -11.26
C SER A 531 -3.51 15.66 -12.61
N ALA A 532 -3.07 14.78 -13.52
CA ALA A 532 -2.75 15.18 -14.88
C ALA A 532 -3.95 15.89 -15.54
N THR A 533 -3.68 16.97 -16.24
CA THR A 533 -4.67 17.59 -17.13
C THR A 533 -4.84 16.70 -18.35
N GLN A 534 -6.09 16.36 -18.68
CA GLN A 534 -6.42 15.61 -19.89
C GLN A 534 -6.11 16.40 -21.16
#